data_2ea863135850ca8df029d97ae0ecfc8c
#
_entry.id   2ea863135850ca8df029d97ae0ecfc8c
#
_cell.length_a   1.000
_cell.length_b   1.000
_cell.length_c   1.000
_cell.angle_alpha   90.00
_cell.angle_beta   90.00
_cell.angle_gamma   90.00
#
_symmetry.space_group_name_H-M   'P 1'
#
loop_
_entity.id
_entity.type
_entity.pdbx_description
1 polymer ?
#
loop_
_entity_poly.entity_id
_entity_poly.type
_entity_poly.pdbx_seq_one_letter_code
_entity_poly.pdbx_strand_id
1 'polypeptide(L)'
;MYHNLTNDPSAVTSMTITGERFQEDMEYLEYNGYTPLLSADLIAIRAGKEAMPERPVMITFDDGYRSNYDIAYPILQKTGMKAVIALIGKSIRANDNTEANRFFLKWDEAAEMADSGLVELASHTYNLHNPQYGGLTAPDGINGIQRLKGESQAAYSKRVGEDLKQSIDLITQNTSQKNVLFFAYPFGARDEWMQPLLQKNGIQVSVLTNTGTASIRRGLTDLPRYRITMDTKLSDILPANPNASHDITVRVHMPTMIKNEKIRQEVARHLPAQERTIKIPKSYT
;
A
#
# COMPACT_ATOMS: atom_id res chain seq x y z
N MET A 1 4.11 -0.69 6.34
CA MET A 1 2.79 -0.04 6.53
C MET A 1 2.98 1.46 6.53
N TYR A 2 2.35 2.12 5.57
CA TYR A 2 2.28 3.57 5.39
C TYR A 2 0.85 4.03 5.64
N HIS A 3 0.62 5.35 5.74
CA HIS A 3 -0.70 5.96 5.84
C HIS A 3 -0.77 7.19 4.93
N ASN A 4 -0.55 8.38 5.48
CA ASN A 4 -0.60 9.63 4.74
C ASN A 4 0.78 10.05 4.21
N LEU A 5 0.79 10.73 3.07
CA LEU A 5 1.96 11.36 2.49
C LEU A 5 1.76 12.87 2.36
N THR A 6 2.85 13.62 2.34
CA THR A 6 2.82 15.07 2.15
C THR A 6 4.03 15.55 1.36
N ASN A 7 3.85 16.66 0.61
CA ASN A 7 4.99 17.39 0.01
C ASN A 7 5.42 18.58 0.89
N ASP A 8 4.74 18.78 2.04
CA ASP A 8 5.13 19.79 3.02
C ASP A 8 5.86 19.14 4.20
N PRO A 9 7.18 19.36 4.36
CA PRO A 9 7.95 18.79 5.47
C PRO A 9 7.45 19.21 6.86
N SER A 10 6.74 20.34 6.96
CA SER A 10 6.18 20.80 8.24
C SER A 10 4.92 20.03 8.67
N ALA A 11 4.29 19.29 7.75
CA ALA A 11 3.10 18.46 8.00
C ALA A 11 3.42 17.00 8.38
N VAL A 12 4.70 16.67 8.56
CA VAL A 12 5.14 15.34 8.96
C VAL A 12 4.66 15.00 10.38
N THR A 13 4.19 13.77 10.57
CA THR A 13 3.75 13.23 11.85
C THR A 13 4.18 11.77 12.00
N SER A 14 3.80 11.11 13.09
CA SER A 14 4.00 9.66 13.25
C SER A 14 3.21 8.82 12.24
N MET A 15 2.26 9.43 11.50
CA MET A 15 1.40 8.77 10.50
C MET A 15 1.57 9.39 9.10
N THR A 16 2.37 10.44 8.97
CA THR A 16 2.58 11.18 7.72
C THR A 16 4.07 11.31 7.44
N ILE A 17 4.51 10.80 6.29
CA ILE A 17 5.89 10.97 5.80
C ILE A 17 5.89 11.84 4.54
N THR A 18 7.07 12.29 4.10
CA THR A 18 7.16 13.03 2.84
C THR A 18 7.08 12.11 1.62
N GLY A 19 6.58 12.66 0.50
CA GLY A 19 6.58 11.96 -0.79
C GLY A 19 8.00 11.62 -1.25
N GLU A 20 8.98 12.50 -1.00
CA GLU A 20 10.39 12.25 -1.26
C GLU A 20 10.89 11.01 -0.52
N ARG A 21 10.59 10.92 0.79
CA ARG A 21 10.95 9.76 1.57
C ARG A 21 10.29 8.47 1.06
N PHE A 22 9.03 8.52 0.65
CA PHE A 22 8.37 7.35 0.07
C PHE A 22 9.02 6.95 -1.27
N GLN A 23 9.41 7.91 -2.09
CA GLN A 23 10.14 7.64 -3.33
C GLN A 23 11.49 6.96 -3.05
N GLU A 24 12.26 7.45 -2.09
CA GLU A 24 13.52 6.82 -1.67
C GLU A 24 13.30 5.37 -1.20
N ASP A 25 12.24 5.12 -0.45
CA ASP A 25 11.88 3.77 0.01
C ASP A 25 11.56 2.84 -1.19
N MET A 26 10.81 3.31 -2.18
CA MET A 26 10.48 2.50 -3.37
C MET A 26 11.69 2.26 -4.26
N GLU A 27 12.53 3.26 -4.47
CA GLU A 27 13.78 3.15 -5.21
C GLU A 27 14.77 2.20 -4.49
N TYR A 28 14.80 2.22 -3.14
CA TYR A 28 15.57 1.26 -2.36
C TYR A 28 15.09 -0.18 -2.57
N LEU A 29 13.78 -0.41 -2.58
CA LEU A 29 13.22 -1.74 -2.79
C LEU A 29 13.52 -2.26 -4.20
N GLU A 30 13.29 -1.43 -5.22
CA GLU A 30 13.58 -1.74 -6.62
C GLU A 30 15.07 -2.07 -6.80
N TYR A 31 15.94 -1.19 -6.33
CA TYR A 31 17.39 -1.34 -6.42
C TYR A 31 17.90 -2.64 -5.79
N ASN A 32 17.33 -3.01 -4.65
CA ASN A 32 17.73 -4.22 -3.94
C ASN A 32 17.00 -5.50 -4.44
N GLY A 33 16.22 -5.42 -5.52
CA GLY A 33 15.56 -6.55 -6.15
C GLY A 33 14.42 -7.12 -5.32
N TYR A 34 13.76 -6.30 -4.51
CA TYR A 34 12.54 -6.72 -3.81
C TYR A 34 11.38 -6.88 -4.79
N THR A 35 10.67 -7.99 -4.67
CA THR A 35 9.49 -8.31 -5.48
C THR A 35 8.23 -7.92 -4.73
N PRO A 36 7.47 -6.92 -5.20
CA PRO A 36 6.23 -6.50 -4.55
C PRO A 36 5.14 -7.55 -4.78
N LEU A 37 4.47 -7.97 -3.70
CA LEU A 37 3.40 -8.96 -3.71
C LEU A 37 2.07 -8.32 -3.34
N LEU A 38 0.98 -8.76 -3.99
CA LEU A 38 -0.39 -8.52 -3.61
C LEU A 38 -0.99 -9.77 -2.92
N SER A 39 -2.22 -9.67 -2.45
CA SER A 39 -2.86 -10.77 -1.72
C SER A 39 -3.00 -12.05 -2.56
N ALA A 40 -3.31 -11.91 -3.84
CA ALA A 40 -3.43 -13.05 -4.73
C ALA A 40 -2.12 -13.84 -4.85
N ASP A 41 -0.99 -13.13 -4.93
CA ASP A 41 0.35 -13.73 -4.98
C ASP A 41 0.63 -14.52 -3.70
N LEU A 42 0.36 -13.92 -2.51
CA LEU A 42 0.55 -14.62 -1.24
C LEU A 42 -0.31 -15.87 -1.12
N ILE A 43 -1.56 -15.81 -1.60
CA ILE A 43 -2.49 -16.94 -1.59
C ILE A 43 -1.98 -18.06 -2.53
N ALA A 44 -1.53 -17.70 -3.74
CA ALA A 44 -0.98 -18.65 -4.71
C ALA A 44 0.31 -19.32 -4.20
N ILE A 45 1.22 -18.53 -3.62
CA ILE A 45 2.45 -19.03 -2.99
C ILE A 45 2.12 -19.97 -1.82
N ARG A 46 1.21 -19.58 -0.95
CA ARG A 46 0.79 -20.39 0.20
C ARG A 46 0.14 -21.72 -0.23
N ALA A 47 -0.57 -21.70 -1.35
CA ALA A 47 -1.18 -22.89 -1.95
C ALA A 47 -0.18 -23.76 -2.73
N GLY A 48 1.08 -23.36 -2.85
CA GLY A 48 2.10 -24.06 -3.63
C GLY A 48 1.92 -23.95 -5.14
N LYS A 49 1.11 -23.00 -5.62
CA LYS A 49 0.87 -22.74 -7.04
C LYS A 49 1.95 -21.85 -7.66
N GLU A 50 2.59 -21.05 -6.85
CA GLU A 50 3.68 -20.17 -7.24
C GLU A 50 4.85 -20.30 -6.27
N ALA A 51 6.06 -20.06 -6.78
CA ALA A 51 7.27 -20.05 -5.96
C ALA A 51 7.37 -18.73 -5.18
N MET A 52 7.86 -18.80 -3.94
CA MET A 52 8.21 -17.60 -3.17
C MET A 52 9.38 -16.90 -3.86
N PRO A 53 9.27 -15.60 -4.21
CA PRO A 53 10.41 -14.81 -4.66
C PRO A 53 11.54 -14.79 -3.62
N GLU A 54 12.75 -14.55 -4.06
CA GLU A 54 13.92 -14.51 -3.17
C GLU A 54 13.78 -13.37 -2.13
N ARG A 55 13.26 -12.23 -2.57
CA ARG A 55 13.11 -11.00 -1.75
C ARG A 55 11.68 -10.47 -1.81
N PRO A 56 10.72 -11.15 -1.18
CA PRO A 56 9.32 -10.73 -1.23
C PRO A 56 9.08 -9.53 -0.30
N VAL A 57 8.23 -8.60 -0.73
CA VAL A 57 7.75 -7.49 0.09
C VAL A 57 6.28 -7.21 -0.20
N MET A 58 5.50 -6.88 0.82
CA MET A 58 4.16 -6.34 0.67
C MET A 58 4.12 -4.91 1.22
N ILE A 59 3.81 -3.97 0.36
CA ILE A 59 3.64 -2.56 0.70
C ILE A 59 2.18 -2.34 1.01
N THR A 60 1.86 -1.73 2.16
CA THR A 60 0.49 -1.49 2.56
C THR A 60 0.28 -0.05 2.98
N PHE A 61 -0.87 0.51 2.64
CA PHE A 61 -1.37 1.77 3.15
C PHE A 61 -2.68 1.52 3.90
N ASP A 62 -2.86 2.21 5.00
CA ASP A 62 -4.12 2.19 5.75
C ASP A 62 -4.86 3.53 5.55
N ASP A 63 -6.19 3.53 5.80
CA ASP A 63 -7.14 4.64 5.81
C ASP A 63 -7.64 5.11 4.43
N GLY A 64 -6.87 5.07 3.37
CA GLY A 64 -7.28 5.55 2.04
C GLY A 64 -7.20 7.07 1.89
N TYR A 65 -6.08 7.67 2.31
CA TYR A 65 -5.83 9.10 2.15
C TYR A 65 -5.71 9.51 0.67
N ARG A 66 -6.12 10.75 0.36
CA ARG A 66 -5.95 11.33 -0.97
C ARG A 66 -4.50 11.28 -1.47
N SER A 67 -3.55 11.46 -0.58
CA SER A 67 -2.13 11.42 -0.90
C SER A 67 -1.65 10.06 -1.46
N ASN A 68 -2.43 9.00 -1.23
CA ASN A 68 -2.13 7.70 -1.82
C ASN A 68 -2.31 7.74 -3.35
N TYR A 69 -3.24 8.57 -3.86
CA TYR A 69 -3.40 8.82 -5.29
C TYR A 69 -2.46 9.93 -5.77
N ASP A 70 -2.47 11.10 -5.13
CA ASP A 70 -1.76 12.29 -5.61
C ASP A 70 -0.22 12.13 -5.55
N ILE A 71 0.30 11.35 -4.58
CA ILE A 71 1.74 11.23 -4.31
C ILE A 71 2.24 9.79 -4.46
N ALA A 72 1.62 8.81 -3.79
CA ALA A 72 2.14 7.45 -3.82
C ALA A 72 1.97 6.78 -5.18
N TYR A 73 0.81 6.90 -5.80
CA TYR A 73 0.50 6.20 -7.05
C TYR A 73 1.45 6.57 -8.21
N PRO A 74 1.78 7.85 -8.49
CA PRO A 74 2.80 8.18 -9.49
C PRO A 74 4.18 7.58 -9.20
N ILE A 75 4.56 7.46 -7.93
CA ILE A 75 5.82 6.83 -7.52
C ILE A 75 5.78 5.32 -7.77
N LEU A 76 4.65 4.65 -7.43
CA LEU A 76 4.45 3.24 -7.73
C LEU A 76 4.51 2.97 -9.25
N GLN A 77 3.89 3.84 -10.06
CA GLN A 77 3.96 3.75 -11.53
C GLN A 77 5.40 3.87 -12.05
N LYS A 78 6.18 4.80 -11.49
CA LYS A 78 7.58 5.05 -11.87
C LYS A 78 8.48 3.85 -11.55
N THR A 79 8.28 3.24 -10.38
CA THR A 79 9.16 2.18 -9.84
C THR A 79 8.66 0.76 -10.14
N GLY A 80 7.44 0.61 -10.67
CA GLY A 80 6.81 -0.69 -10.86
C GLY A 80 6.45 -1.42 -9.56
N MET A 81 6.56 -0.73 -8.41
CA MET A 81 6.16 -1.29 -7.12
C MET A 81 4.63 -1.40 -7.02
N LYS A 82 4.17 -2.42 -6.30
CA LYS A 82 2.74 -2.65 -6.06
C LYS A 82 2.43 -2.43 -4.59
N ALA A 83 1.19 -2.01 -4.30
CA ALA A 83 0.74 -1.79 -2.93
C ALA A 83 -0.70 -2.25 -2.69
N VAL A 84 -1.02 -2.53 -1.43
CA VAL A 84 -2.39 -2.74 -0.96
C VAL A 84 -2.84 -1.49 -0.21
N ILE A 85 -4.00 -0.93 -0.53
CA ILE A 85 -4.57 0.23 0.16
C ILE A 85 -5.86 -0.20 0.86
N ALA A 86 -5.85 -0.21 2.19
CA ALA A 86 -7.00 -0.55 3.01
C ALA A 86 -7.87 0.68 3.29
N LEU A 87 -9.10 0.66 2.77
CA LEU A 87 -10.01 1.80 2.76
C LEU A 87 -10.96 1.80 3.96
N ILE A 88 -11.10 2.94 4.63
CA ILE A 88 -12.23 3.22 5.51
C ILE A 88 -13.41 3.61 4.61
N GLY A 89 -14.31 2.68 4.33
CA GLY A 89 -15.32 2.82 3.29
C GLY A 89 -16.18 4.09 3.42
N LYS A 90 -16.56 4.48 4.63
CA LYS A 90 -17.34 5.70 4.89
C LYS A 90 -16.57 7.00 4.58
N SER A 91 -15.25 6.96 4.62
CA SER A 91 -14.39 8.13 4.38
C SER A 91 -14.13 8.36 2.89
N ILE A 92 -14.28 7.33 2.06
CA ILE A 92 -14.08 7.47 0.62
C ILE A 92 -15.22 8.28 0.02
N ARG A 93 -14.86 9.31 -0.73
CA ARG A 93 -15.81 10.29 -1.24
C ARG A 93 -16.51 9.81 -2.51
N ALA A 94 -17.71 10.30 -2.71
CA ALA A 94 -18.38 10.21 -4.00
C ALA A 94 -17.56 10.97 -5.08
N ASN A 95 -17.79 10.62 -6.35
CA ASN A 95 -17.16 11.30 -7.49
C ASN A 95 -17.83 12.66 -7.73
N ASP A 96 -17.59 13.59 -6.82
CA ASP A 96 -18.04 14.97 -6.93
C ASP A 96 -16.85 15.91 -7.22
N ASN A 97 -17.16 17.14 -7.68
CA ASN A 97 -16.15 18.13 -8.05
C ASN A 97 -15.68 18.99 -6.86
N THR A 98 -15.97 18.60 -5.62
CA THR A 98 -15.56 19.34 -4.44
C THR A 98 -14.08 19.02 -4.11
N GLU A 99 -13.16 19.83 -4.62
CA GLU A 99 -11.71 19.65 -4.42
C GLU A 99 -11.21 20.26 -3.11
N ALA A 100 -11.88 21.27 -2.57
CA ALA A 100 -11.42 21.98 -1.38
C ALA A 100 -11.43 21.06 -0.16
N ASN A 101 -10.27 20.97 0.52
CA ASN A 101 -10.09 20.26 1.81
C ASN A 101 -10.42 18.75 1.80
N ARG A 102 -10.31 18.09 0.67
CA ARG A 102 -10.49 16.66 0.59
C ARG A 102 -9.29 15.94 1.20
N PHE A 103 -9.56 15.07 2.17
CA PHE A 103 -8.54 14.34 2.92
C PHE A 103 -8.42 12.87 2.49
N PHE A 104 -9.49 12.27 2.00
CA PHE A 104 -9.57 10.88 1.54
C PHE A 104 -9.78 10.78 0.02
N LEU A 105 -9.53 9.60 -0.51
CA LEU A 105 -9.74 9.24 -1.92
C LEU A 105 -11.20 9.48 -2.37
N LYS A 106 -11.37 9.59 -3.69
CA LYS A 106 -12.63 9.39 -4.39
C LYS A 106 -12.67 8.00 -5.02
N TRP A 107 -13.86 7.53 -5.35
CA TRP A 107 -14.02 6.20 -5.96
C TRP A 107 -13.44 6.10 -7.37
N ASP A 108 -13.47 7.18 -8.18
CA ASP A 108 -12.83 7.20 -9.50
C ASP A 108 -11.29 7.06 -9.41
N GLU A 109 -10.66 7.72 -8.43
CA GLU A 109 -9.23 7.58 -8.17
C GLU A 109 -8.88 6.17 -7.68
N ALA A 110 -9.70 5.62 -6.80
CA ALA A 110 -9.54 4.25 -6.32
C ALA A 110 -9.70 3.24 -7.47
N ALA A 111 -10.66 3.46 -8.38
CA ALA A 111 -10.87 2.63 -9.56
C ALA A 111 -9.68 2.69 -10.52
N GLU A 112 -9.16 3.88 -10.83
CA GLU A 112 -7.98 4.06 -11.67
C GLU A 112 -6.76 3.31 -11.12
N MET A 113 -6.51 3.44 -9.82
CA MET A 113 -5.41 2.72 -9.16
C MET A 113 -5.58 1.20 -9.25
N ALA A 114 -6.78 0.69 -9.04
CA ALA A 114 -7.07 -0.74 -9.13
C ALA A 114 -6.92 -1.26 -10.57
N ASP A 115 -7.38 -0.50 -11.57
CA ASP A 115 -7.31 -0.85 -12.98
C ASP A 115 -5.87 -0.91 -13.51
N SER A 116 -4.96 -0.18 -12.89
CA SER A 116 -3.53 -0.21 -13.25
C SER A 116 -2.85 -1.55 -12.95
N GLY A 117 -3.42 -2.38 -12.09
CA GLY A 117 -2.81 -3.62 -11.57
C GLY A 117 -1.65 -3.40 -10.59
N LEU A 118 -1.35 -2.14 -10.24
CA LEU A 118 -0.34 -1.79 -9.22
C LEU A 118 -0.92 -1.69 -7.82
N VAL A 119 -2.22 -1.47 -7.69
CA VAL A 119 -2.88 -1.27 -6.41
C VAL A 119 -4.00 -2.28 -6.22
N GLU A 120 -3.97 -2.99 -5.09
CA GLU A 120 -5.09 -3.76 -4.58
C GLU A 120 -5.82 -2.95 -3.53
N LEU A 121 -7.14 -2.84 -3.66
CA LEU A 121 -7.99 -2.21 -2.64
C LEU A 121 -8.44 -3.24 -1.62
N ALA A 122 -8.40 -2.84 -0.36
CA ALA A 122 -8.66 -3.69 0.79
C ALA A 122 -9.66 -3.04 1.75
N SER A 123 -10.22 -3.83 2.65
CA SER A 123 -11.12 -3.30 3.68
C SER A 123 -10.34 -2.89 4.94
N HIS A 124 -10.65 -1.69 5.42
CA HIS A 124 -10.29 -1.18 6.75
C HIS A 124 -11.56 -0.85 7.54
N THR A 125 -12.62 -1.67 7.39
CA THR A 125 -14.02 -1.49 7.80
C THR A 125 -14.75 -0.42 6.97
N TYR A 126 -16.08 -0.42 7.05
CA TYR A 126 -16.87 0.68 6.51
C TYR A 126 -16.87 1.88 7.48
N ASN A 127 -17.28 1.69 8.74
CA ASN A 127 -17.48 2.74 9.74
C ASN A 127 -17.04 2.33 11.16
N LEU A 128 -16.28 1.25 11.32
CA LEU A 128 -15.80 0.78 12.62
C LEU A 128 -14.38 1.21 12.95
N HIS A 129 -13.79 2.11 12.16
CA HIS A 129 -12.54 2.77 12.47
C HIS A 129 -12.78 3.87 13.52
N ASN A 130 -12.87 3.47 14.77
CA ASN A 130 -13.21 4.37 15.87
C ASN A 130 -11.96 4.77 16.66
N PRO A 131 -11.64 6.07 16.81
CA PRO A 131 -10.45 6.53 17.52
C PRO A 131 -10.49 6.25 19.04
N GLN A 132 -11.65 5.96 19.61
CA GLN A 132 -11.81 5.62 21.03
C GLN A 132 -11.67 4.12 21.29
N TYR A 133 -10.82 3.49 20.52
CA TYR A 133 -10.50 2.10 20.64
C TYR A 133 -9.71 1.80 21.95
N GLY A 134 -9.68 0.57 22.38
CA GLY A 134 -8.95 0.14 23.59
C GLY A 134 -9.82 -0.02 24.83
N GLY A 135 -11.09 -0.36 24.64
CA GLY A 135 -12.06 -0.59 25.72
C GLY A 135 -12.86 0.65 26.11
N LEU A 136 -12.61 1.79 25.44
CA LEU A 136 -13.42 2.98 25.58
C LEU A 136 -14.61 2.90 24.62
N THR A 137 -15.80 3.11 25.13
CA THR A 137 -17.00 3.18 24.29
C THR A 137 -17.03 4.53 23.57
N ALA A 138 -17.24 4.52 22.24
CA ALA A 138 -17.51 5.72 21.50
C ALA A 138 -18.80 6.40 22.02
N PRO A 139 -18.97 7.71 21.79
CA PRO A 139 -20.19 8.41 22.23
C PRO A 139 -21.49 7.80 21.70
N ASP A 140 -21.44 7.14 20.56
CA ASP A 140 -22.54 6.40 19.92
C ASP A 140 -22.65 4.93 20.36
N GLY A 141 -21.78 4.48 21.28
CA GLY A 141 -21.71 3.11 21.74
C GLY A 141 -20.96 2.15 20.80
N ILE A 142 -20.39 2.65 19.69
CA ILE A 142 -19.61 1.86 18.76
C ILE A 142 -18.15 1.89 19.17
N ASN A 143 -17.55 0.71 19.38
CA ASN A 143 -16.18 0.54 19.84
C ASN A 143 -15.33 -0.21 18.81
N GLY A 144 -15.28 0.29 17.57
CA GLY A 144 -14.54 -0.34 16.51
C GLY A 144 -15.01 -1.78 16.24
N ILE A 145 -14.07 -2.63 15.86
CA ILE A 145 -14.35 -4.05 15.57
C ILE A 145 -14.32 -4.96 16.79
N GLN A 146 -13.99 -4.45 17.96
CA GLN A 146 -14.01 -5.25 19.19
C GLN A 146 -15.45 -5.47 19.71
N ARG A 147 -15.60 -6.49 20.52
CA ARG A 147 -16.85 -6.78 21.22
C ARG A 147 -17.20 -5.65 22.18
N LEU A 148 -18.47 -5.25 22.16
CA LEU A 148 -19.02 -4.37 23.16
C LEU A 148 -19.25 -5.14 24.46
N LYS A 149 -19.24 -4.42 25.59
CA LYS A 149 -19.51 -5.03 26.88
C LYS A 149 -20.90 -5.71 26.90
N GLY A 150 -20.93 -7.01 27.13
CA GLY A 150 -22.16 -7.80 27.14
C GLY A 150 -22.72 -8.14 25.75
N GLU A 151 -22.01 -7.83 24.68
CA GLU A 151 -22.44 -8.18 23.33
C GLU A 151 -22.39 -9.69 23.12
N SER A 152 -23.52 -10.27 22.65
CA SER A 152 -23.55 -11.67 22.26
C SER A 152 -22.82 -11.87 20.91
N GLN A 153 -22.36 -13.11 20.66
CA GLN A 153 -21.73 -13.45 19.38
C GLN A 153 -22.65 -13.19 18.17
N ALA A 154 -23.95 -13.40 18.34
CA ALA A 154 -24.92 -13.12 17.28
C ALA A 154 -25.04 -11.62 17.00
N ALA A 155 -25.07 -10.77 18.03
CA ALA A 155 -25.12 -9.31 17.89
C ALA A 155 -23.83 -8.79 17.26
N TYR A 156 -22.67 -9.25 17.73
CA TYR A 156 -21.37 -8.95 17.15
C TYR A 156 -21.32 -9.33 15.67
N SER A 157 -21.69 -10.57 15.34
CA SER A 157 -21.65 -11.07 13.96
C SER A 157 -22.56 -10.27 13.04
N LYS A 158 -23.69 -9.79 13.55
CA LYS A 158 -24.57 -8.90 12.80
C LYS A 158 -23.90 -7.54 12.58
N ARG A 159 -23.53 -6.84 13.65
CA ARG A 159 -22.97 -5.47 13.60
C ARG A 159 -21.69 -5.41 12.76
N VAL A 160 -20.70 -6.25 13.07
CA VAL A 160 -19.40 -6.25 12.39
C VAL A 160 -19.49 -6.89 11.01
N GLY A 161 -20.33 -7.91 10.85
CA GLY A 161 -20.54 -8.57 9.55
C GLY A 161 -21.25 -7.68 8.55
N GLU A 162 -22.24 -6.86 8.96
CA GLU A 162 -22.91 -5.88 8.10
C GLU A 162 -21.93 -4.77 7.67
N ASP A 163 -21.13 -4.25 8.59
CA ASP A 163 -20.11 -3.25 8.29
C ASP A 163 -19.04 -3.77 7.31
N LEU A 164 -18.51 -4.96 7.58
CA LEU A 164 -17.53 -5.61 6.69
C LEU A 164 -18.11 -5.83 5.29
N LYS A 165 -19.33 -6.36 5.22
CA LYS A 165 -20.02 -6.56 3.94
C LYS A 165 -20.18 -5.24 3.18
N GLN A 166 -20.61 -4.19 3.84
CA GLN A 166 -20.78 -2.88 3.23
C GLN A 166 -19.44 -2.32 2.70
N SER A 167 -18.34 -2.50 3.44
CA SER A 167 -17.00 -2.11 2.97
C SER A 167 -16.61 -2.85 1.68
N ILE A 168 -16.84 -4.16 1.63
CA ILE A 168 -16.55 -5.00 0.47
C ILE A 168 -17.43 -4.63 -0.72
N ASP A 169 -18.74 -4.47 -0.49
CA ASP A 169 -19.70 -4.11 -1.53
C ASP A 169 -19.33 -2.77 -2.18
N LEU A 170 -18.91 -1.76 -1.40
CA LEU A 170 -18.48 -0.47 -1.94
C LEU A 170 -17.26 -0.59 -2.85
N ILE A 171 -16.25 -1.36 -2.48
CA ILE A 171 -15.07 -1.57 -3.31
C ILE A 171 -15.46 -2.26 -4.62
N THR A 172 -16.21 -3.35 -4.55
CA THR A 172 -16.56 -4.16 -5.74
C THR A 172 -17.57 -3.49 -6.65
N GLN A 173 -18.41 -2.58 -6.15
CA GLN A 173 -19.39 -1.83 -6.94
C GLN A 173 -18.78 -0.60 -7.62
N ASN A 174 -17.77 0.01 -7.03
CA ASN A 174 -17.19 1.25 -7.54
C ASN A 174 -15.88 1.04 -8.32
N THR A 175 -15.36 -0.19 -8.38
CA THR A 175 -14.12 -0.50 -9.10
C THR A 175 -14.23 -1.78 -9.92
N SER A 176 -13.23 -2.09 -10.74
CA SER A 176 -13.15 -3.35 -11.48
C SER A 176 -12.80 -4.57 -10.62
N GLN A 177 -12.31 -4.33 -9.39
CA GLN A 177 -11.88 -5.37 -8.47
C GLN A 177 -13.09 -6.23 -8.03
N LYS A 178 -13.04 -7.53 -8.31
CA LYS A 178 -14.17 -8.45 -8.07
C LYS A 178 -14.18 -9.07 -6.69
N ASN A 179 -13.03 -9.15 -6.04
CA ASN A 179 -12.87 -9.77 -4.74
C ASN A 179 -12.04 -8.86 -3.82
N VAL A 180 -12.43 -8.75 -2.57
CA VAL A 180 -11.60 -8.12 -1.53
C VAL A 180 -10.98 -9.25 -0.72
N LEU A 181 -9.66 -9.44 -0.89
CA LEU A 181 -8.93 -10.56 -0.30
C LEU A 181 -8.21 -10.18 1.00
N PHE A 182 -8.05 -8.89 1.25
CA PHE A 182 -7.22 -8.36 2.33
C PHE A 182 -8.03 -7.49 3.29
N PHE A 183 -7.70 -7.62 4.57
CA PHE A 183 -8.26 -6.84 5.67
C PHE A 183 -7.15 -6.29 6.58
N ALA A 184 -7.13 -4.99 6.81
CA ALA A 184 -6.31 -4.39 7.84
C ALA A 184 -7.17 -4.12 9.08
N TYR A 185 -6.74 -4.61 10.24
CA TYR A 185 -7.45 -4.36 11.49
C TYR A 185 -7.25 -2.90 11.94
N PRO A 186 -8.32 -2.10 12.09
CA PRO A 186 -8.22 -0.77 12.67
C PRO A 186 -7.45 -0.80 13.99
N PHE A 187 -6.42 0.05 14.11
CA PHE A 187 -5.52 0.13 15.27
C PHE A 187 -4.80 -1.18 15.63
N GLY A 188 -4.84 -2.20 14.74
CA GLY A 188 -4.34 -3.54 15.05
C GLY A 188 -5.22 -4.33 16.02
N ALA A 189 -6.41 -3.90 16.22
CA ALA A 189 -7.35 -4.43 17.18
C ALA A 189 -8.00 -5.73 16.70
N ARG A 190 -7.46 -6.81 17.17
CA ARG A 190 -7.97 -8.14 16.89
C ARG A 190 -9.12 -8.50 17.83
N ASP A 191 -10.18 -9.11 17.28
CA ASP A 191 -11.16 -9.88 18.03
C ASP A 191 -11.26 -11.29 17.45
N GLU A 192 -11.34 -12.31 18.31
CA GLU A 192 -11.38 -13.72 17.87
C GLU A 192 -12.64 -14.06 17.07
N TRP A 193 -13.73 -13.32 17.29
CA TRP A 193 -14.99 -13.52 16.54
C TRP A 193 -14.95 -12.91 15.13
N MET A 194 -13.89 -12.12 14.80
CA MET A 194 -13.73 -11.52 13.49
C MET A 194 -13.30 -12.55 12.44
N GLN A 195 -12.46 -13.52 12.78
CA GLN A 195 -11.91 -14.48 11.81
C GLN A 195 -12.98 -15.24 11.00
N PRO A 196 -14.04 -15.79 11.62
CA PRO A 196 -15.11 -16.44 10.85
C PRO A 196 -15.83 -15.48 9.90
N LEU A 197 -15.94 -14.19 10.27
CA LEU A 197 -16.57 -13.17 9.42
C LEU A 197 -15.69 -12.84 8.21
N LEU A 198 -14.38 -12.71 8.40
CA LEU A 198 -13.41 -12.52 7.30
C LEU A 198 -13.52 -13.66 6.29
N GLN A 199 -13.44 -14.90 6.76
CA GLN A 199 -13.51 -16.10 5.91
C GLN A 199 -14.85 -16.18 5.16
N LYS A 200 -15.97 -15.94 5.84
CA LYS A 200 -17.31 -15.94 5.24
C LYS A 200 -17.43 -14.91 4.10
N ASN A 201 -16.72 -13.80 4.19
CA ASN A 201 -16.72 -12.72 3.20
C ASN A 201 -15.59 -12.82 2.18
N GLY A 202 -14.85 -13.95 2.12
CA GLY A 202 -13.82 -14.20 1.11
C GLY A 202 -12.46 -13.58 1.39
N ILE A 203 -12.28 -12.91 2.55
CA ILE A 203 -11.00 -12.36 2.96
C ILE A 203 -10.09 -13.48 3.45
N GLN A 204 -8.88 -13.55 2.88
CA GLN A 204 -7.91 -14.60 3.16
C GLN A 204 -6.63 -14.07 3.79
N VAL A 205 -6.35 -12.79 3.63
CA VAL A 205 -5.17 -12.12 4.20
C VAL A 205 -5.62 -11.09 5.21
N SER A 206 -5.06 -11.11 6.41
CA SER A 206 -5.29 -10.03 7.37
C SER A 206 -4.01 -9.62 8.08
N VAL A 207 -3.94 -8.33 8.44
CA VAL A 207 -2.76 -7.70 9.03
C VAL A 207 -3.09 -6.91 10.28
N LEU A 208 -2.13 -6.89 11.20
CA LEU A 208 -2.15 -6.11 12.43
C LEU A 208 -1.20 -4.92 12.35
N THR A 209 -1.09 -4.17 13.44
CA THR A 209 -0.08 -3.11 13.63
C THR A 209 1.13 -3.55 14.45
N ASN A 210 1.16 -4.79 14.90
CA ASN A 210 2.29 -5.37 15.63
C ASN A 210 3.53 -5.36 14.75
N THR A 211 4.63 -4.84 15.28
CA THR A 211 5.91 -4.78 14.57
C THR A 211 6.52 -6.17 14.42
N GLY A 212 6.92 -6.52 13.20
CA GLY A 212 7.61 -7.79 12.93
C GLY A 212 7.55 -8.22 11.47
N THR A 213 8.41 -9.19 11.15
CA THR A 213 8.43 -9.85 9.84
C THR A 213 7.32 -10.88 9.76
N ALA A 214 6.49 -10.77 8.73
CA ALA A 214 5.43 -11.73 8.46
C ALA A 214 5.99 -13.09 8.03
N SER A 215 5.36 -14.18 8.47
CA SER A 215 5.69 -15.54 8.04
C SER A 215 4.44 -16.25 7.54
N ILE A 216 4.35 -16.43 6.24
CA ILE A 216 3.21 -17.10 5.61
C ILE A 216 3.15 -18.61 5.89
N ARG A 217 4.22 -19.20 6.47
CA ARG A 217 4.22 -20.60 6.88
C ARG A 217 3.18 -20.91 7.96
N ARG A 218 2.89 -19.93 8.82
CA ARG A 218 1.90 -20.03 9.91
C ARG A 218 0.47 -19.72 9.48
N GLY A 219 0.28 -19.12 8.30
CA GLY A 219 -0.99 -18.67 7.77
C GLY A 219 -0.88 -17.30 7.12
N LEU A 220 -1.98 -16.79 6.60
CA LEU A 220 -2.07 -15.47 5.97
C LEU A 220 -2.89 -14.48 6.81
N THR A 221 -3.29 -14.87 8.01
CA THR A 221 -4.10 -14.02 8.90
C THR A 221 -3.27 -13.48 10.04
N ASP A 222 -3.67 -12.29 10.53
CA ASP A 222 -3.07 -11.62 11.68
C ASP A 222 -1.56 -11.37 11.51
N LEU A 223 -1.13 -11.07 10.27
CA LEU A 223 0.29 -10.87 9.95
C LEU A 223 0.80 -9.56 10.58
N PRO A 224 1.99 -9.56 11.18
CA PRO A 224 2.63 -8.35 11.68
C PRO A 224 3.14 -7.49 10.53
N ARG A 225 3.33 -6.19 10.78
CA ARG A 225 3.88 -5.22 9.81
C ARG A 225 4.85 -4.28 10.50
N TYR A 226 5.77 -3.70 9.75
CA TYR A 226 6.57 -2.58 10.19
C TYR A 226 5.86 -1.26 9.84
N ARG A 227 5.63 -0.40 10.83
CA ARG A 227 5.19 0.98 10.57
C ARG A 227 6.38 1.78 10.06
N ILE A 228 6.18 2.50 8.96
CA ILE A 228 7.19 3.38 8.39
C ILE A 228 6.88 4.81 8.79
N THR A 229 7.87 5.45 9.41
CA THR A 229 7.88 6.87 9.79
C THR A 229 9.09 7.54 9.15
N MET A 230 9.27 8.84 9.31
CA MET A 230 10.47 9.53 8.82
C MET A 230 11.76 8.97 9.42
N ASP A 231 11.72 8.47 10.65
CA ASP A 231 12.89 7.92 11.35
C ASP A 231 13.18 6.45 11.00
N THR A 232 12.25 5.76 10.33
CA THR A 232 12.43 4.34 9.97
C THR A 232 13.38 4.22 8.80
N LYS A 233 14.47 3.48 8.94
CA LYS A 233 15.35 3.14 7.81
C LYS A 233 14.96 1.77 7.28
N LEU A 234 14.59 1.68 5.99
CA LEU A 234 14.24 0.40 5.38
C LEU A 234 15.38 -0.61 5.44
N SER A 235 16.63 -0.16 5.34
CA SER A 235 17.83 -1.01 5.46
C SER A 235 17.93 -1.76 6.79
N ASP A 236 17.32 -1.25 7.86
CA ASP A 236 17.35 -1.89 9.18
C ASP A 236 16.35 -3.05 9.28
N ILE A 237 15.31 -3.05 8.45
CA ILE A 237 14.24 -4.07 8.46
C ILE A 237 14.22 -4.94 7.19
N LEU A 238 14.71 -4.41 6.09
CA LEU A 238 14.81 -5.06 4.79
C LEU A 238 16.25 -4.92 4.30
N PRO A 239 17.12 -5.94 4.52
CA PRO A 239 18.55 -5.81 4.27
C PRO A 239 18.86 -5.55 2.79
N ALA A 240 19.92 -4.80 2.51
CA ALA A 240 20.43 -4.59 1.16
C ALA A 240 20.80 -5.91 0.50
N ASN A 241 20.69 -5.97 -0.82
CA ASN A 241 21.14 -7.11 -1.60
C ASN A 241 22.64 -6.98 -1.90
N PRO A 242 23.50 -7.84 -1.35
CA PRO A 242 24.94 -7.75 -1.58
C PRO A 242 25.33 -8.02 -3.06
N ASN A 243 24.41 -8.60 -3.83
CA ASN A 243 24.60 -8.90 -5.25
C ASN A 243 23.83 -7.93 -6.15
N ALA A 244 23.23 -6.86 -5.61
CA ALA A 244 22.60 -5.85 -6.44
C ALA A 244 23.64 -5.28 -7.41
N SER A 245 23.43 -5.48 -8.71
CA SER A 245 24.31 -4.90 -9.74
C SER A 245 23.78 -3.50 -10.07
N HIS A 246 24.70 -2.56 -10.15
CA HIS A 246 24.41 -1.20 -10.58
C HIS A 246 24.33 -1.14 -12.11
N ASP A 247 23.33 -1.77 -12.70
CA ASP A 247 23.03 -1.54 -14.10
C ASP A 247 22.22 -0.23 -14.20
N ILE A 248 22.94 0.90 -14.30
CA ILE A 248 22.28 2.19 -14.52
C ILE A 248 21.90 2.25 -15.99
N THR A 249 20.61 2.12 -16.28
CA THR A 249 20.08 2.46 -17.60
C THR A 249 19.92 3.98 -17.68
N VAL A 250 20.92 4.67 -18.22
CA VAL A 250 20.82 6.10 -18.47
C VAL A 250 19.94 6.32 -19.69
N ARG A 251 18.68 6.64 -19.48
CA ARG A 251 17.81 7.18 -20.53
C ARG A 251 18.21 8.62 -20.77
N VAL A 252 19.07 8.86 -21.76
CA VAL A 252 19.39 10.22 -22.19
C VAL A 252 18.19 10.74 -22.97
N HIS A 253 17.30 11.44 -22.31
CA HIS A 253 16.30 12.26 -22.98
C HIS A 253 17.03 13.48 -23.56
N MET A 254 17.20 13.51 -24.87
CA MET A 254 17.72 14.72 -25.53
C MET A 254 16.67 15.82 -25.35
N PRO A 255 16.98 16.89 -24.61
CA PRO A 255 16.03 17.97 -24.48
C PRO A 255 15.79 18.54 -25.89
N THR A 256 14.54 18.68 -26.27
CA THR A 256 14.12 19.38 -27.52
C THR A 256 14.58 20.85 -27.58
N MET A 257 15.34 21.33 -26.59
CA MET A 257 15.82 22.68 -26.42
C MET A 257 17.25 22.96 -26.96
N ILE A 258 17.94 21.97 -27.52
CA ILE A 258 19.21 22.28 -28.21
C ILE A 258 18.85 22.93 -29.55
N LYS A 259 18.80 24.26 -29.54
CA LYS A 259 18.52 25.08 -30.75
C LYS A 259 19.66 25.06 -31.79
N ASN A 260 20.84 24.58 -31.41
CA ASN A 260 22.01 24.54 -32.29
C ASN A 260 22.11 23.16 -32.98
N GLU A 261 21.82 23.11 -34.27
CA GLU A 261 21.83 21.91 -35.10
C GLU A 261 23.17 21.18 -35.11
N LYS A 262 24.30 21.94 -35.10
CA LYS A 262 25.65 21.35 -35.04
C LYS A 262 25.90 20.60 -33.73
N ILE A 263 25.47 21.17 -32.60
CA ILE A 263 25.61 20.53 -31.30
C ILE A 263 24.68 19.29 -31.24
N ARG A 264 23.47 19.38 -31.80
CA ARG A 264 22.54 18.27 -31.90
C ARG A 264 23.11 17.09 -32.70
N GLN A 265 23.73 17.37 -33.84
CA GLN A 265 24.37 16.35 -34.68
C GLN A 265 25.61 15.74 -34.03
N GLU A 266 26.43 16.54 -33.32
CA GLU A 266 27.61 16.07 -32.60
C GLU A 266 27.20 15.15 -31.43
N VAL A 267 26.20 15.53 -30.64
CA VAL A 267 25.63 14.70 -29.56
C VAL A 267 25.02 13.42 -30.11
N ALA A 268 24.32 13.47 -31.26
CA ALA A 268 23.75 12.29 -31.91
C ALA A 268 24.78 11.29 -32.43
N ARG A 269 25.98 11.79 -32.85
CA ARG A 269 27.10 10.93 -33.27
C ARG A 269 27.73 10.18 -32.10
N HIS A 270 27.84 10.81 -30.95
CA HIS A 270 28.48 10.24 -29.77
C HIS A 270 27.53 9.50 -28.84
N LEU A 271 26.22 9.78 -28.91
CA LEU A 271 25.15 9.14 -28.18
C LEU A 271 24.07 8.66 -29.17
N PRO A 272 24.31 7.58 -29.92
CA PRO A 272 23.24 7.02 -30.75
C PRO A 272 22.04 6.67 -29.87
N ALA A 273 20.84 6.89 -30.41
CA ALA A 273 19.53 6.70 -29.76
C ALA A 273 19.24 5.22 -29.45
N GLN A 274 20.06 4.60 -28.61
CA GLN A 274 19.86 3.29 -28.05
C GLN A 274 20.11 3.37 -26.55
N GLU A 275 19.21 2.78 -25.78
CA GLU A 275 19.43 2.58 -24.35
C GLU A 275 20.77 1.86 -24.17
N ARG A 276 21.70 2.48 -23.47
CA ARG A 276 22.96 1.84 -23.07
C ARG A 276 22.94 1.61 -21.58
N THR A 277 22.98 0.35 -21.21
CA THR A 277 23.25 -0.06 -19.82
C THR A 277 24.74 0.14 -19.55
N ILE A 278 25.09 1.02 -18.63
CA ILE A 278 26.46 1.23 -18.18
C ILE A 278 26.66 0.45 -16.88
N LYS A 279 27.52 -0.56 -16.91
CA LYS A 279 27.95 -1.26 -15.70
C LYS A 279 29.03 -0.46 -15.00
N ILE A 280 28.75 0.04 -13.81
CA ILE A 280 29.74 0.74 -12.98
C ILE A 280 30.37 -0.28 -12.02
N PRO A 281 31.68 -0.51 -12.08
CA PRO A 281 32.36 -1.40 -11.15
C PRO A 281 32.25 -0.89 -9.71
N LYS A 282 32.14 -1.80 -8.73
CA LYS A 282 32.04 -1.53 -7.27
C LYS A 282 33.19 -0.66 -6.70
N SER A 283 34.25 -0.39 -7.45
CA SER A 283 35.43 0.37 -7.01
C SER A 283 35.25 1.89 -7.06
N TYR A 284 34.08 2.41 -7.42
CA TYR A 284 33.80 3.86 -7.54
C TYR A 284 32.67 4.34 -6.62
N THR A 285 32.28 3.57 -5.59
CA THR A 285 31.36 4.02 -4.52
C THR A 285 32.07 4.08 -3.19
#